data_280199bf80365b810248cc2b10ca220a
#
_entry.id   280199bf80365b810248cc2b10ca220a
#
_cell.length_a   1.000
_cell.length_b   1.000
_cell.length_c   1.000
_cell.angle_alpha   90.00
_cell.angle_beta   90.00
_cell.angle_gamma   90.00
#
_symmetry.space_group_name_H-M   'P 1'
#
loop_
_entity.id
_entity.type
_entity.pdbx_description
1 polymer ?
#
loop_
_entity_poly.entity_id
_entity_poly.type
_entity_poly.pdbx_seq_one_letter_code
_entity_poly.pdbx_strand_id
1 'polypeptide(L)'
;MNDADVLGLFDQWNTALSTLNPDTVTALYADNAVLLPTVSNQVRHNHEEITDYFVGFLQKSPQGVVDEFNVNILSDTHVTNSGIYTFTFGDGSKVSARFSYLYVASDDGWKILQHHSSAMPEG
;
A
#
# COMPACT_ATOMS: atom_id res chain seq x y z
N MET A 1 -5.24 17.80 -7.44
CA MET A 1 -4.72 16.92 -6.38
C MET A 1 -3.41 17.48 -5.87
N ASN A 2 -3.16 17.42 -4.58
CA ASN A 2 -1.94 17.91 -3.96
C ASN A 2 -1.37 16.81 -3.03
N ASP A 3 -0.23 17.12 -2.37
CA ASP A 3 0.42 16.16 -1.48
C ASP A 3 -0.52 15.64 -0.39
N ALA A 4 -1.32 16.51 0.22
CA ALA A 4 -2.25 16.12 1.28
C ALA A 4 -3.31 15.14 0.76
N ASP A 5 -3.79 15.33 -0.47
CA ASP A 5 -4.76 14.42 -1.09
C ASP A 5 -4.14 13.04 -1.30
N VAL A 6 -2.90 12.99 -1.76
CA VAL A 6 -2.20 11.72 -2.00
C VAL A 6 -1.90 11.00 -0.69
N LEU A 7 -1.46 11.73 0.34
CA LEU A 7 -1.27 11.15 1.68
C LEU A 7 -2.59 10.63 2.25
N GLY A 8 -3.71 11.28 1.92
CA GLY A 8 -5.04 10.79 2.29
C GLY A 8 -5.35 9.42 1.71
N LEU A 9 -4.83 9.10 0.52
CA LEU A 9 -5.00 7.78 -0.07
C LEU A 9 -4.25 6.71 0.76
N PHE A 10 -3.06 7.04 1.25
CA PHE A 10 -2.35 6.15 2.18
C PHE A 10 -3.15 5.96 3.47
N ASP A 11 -3.72 7.03 4.01
CA ASP A 11 -4.52 6.95 5.23
C ASP A 11 -5.73 6.02 5.06
N GLN A 12 -6.38 6.05 3.89
CA GLN A 12 -7.46 5.13 3.58
C GLN A 12 -6.98 3.68 3.59
N TRP A 13 -5.82 3.42 2.99
CA TRP A 13 -5.21 2.09 2.97
C TRP A 13 -4.87 1.63 4.40
N ASN A 14 -4.26 2.51 5.18
CA ASN A 14 -3.88 2.20 6.55
C ASN A 14 -5.10 1.94 7.45
N THR A 15 -6.18 2.72 7.26
CA THR A 15 -7.45 2.48 7.95
C THR A 15 -8.02 1.11 7.55
N ALA A 16 -7.93 0.75 6.26
CA ALA A 16 -8.40 -0.55 5.80
C ALA A 16 -7.62 -1.70 6.46
N LEU A 17 -6.32 -1.52 6.72
CA LEU A 17 -5.54 -2.52 7.46
C LEU A 17 -6.13 -2.78 8.85
N SER A 18 -6.61 -1.73 9.52
CA SER A 18 -7.16 -1.84 10.88
C SER A 18 -8.45 -2.64 10.95
N THR A 19 -9.14 -2.82 9.83
CA THR A 19 -10.35 -3.65 9.77
C THR A 19 -10.05 -5.13 9.91
N LEU A 20 -8.80 -5.54 9.68
CA LEU A 20 -8.33 -6.92 9.65
C LEU A 20 -9.08 -7.78 8.63
N ASN A 21 -9.71 -7.13 7.66
CA ASN A 21 -10.45 -7.78 6.58
C ASN A 21 -9.67 -7.62 5.26
N PRO A 22 -9.10 -8.72 4.72
CA PRO A 22 -8.31 -8.63 3.48
C PRO A 22 -9.08 -8.05 2.30
N ASP A 23 -10.37 -8.33 2.19
CA ASP A 23 -11.19 -7.82 1.08
C ASP A 23 -11.31 -6.30 1.12
N THR A 24 -11.38 -5.71 2.32
CA THR A 24 -11.45 -4.26 2.49
C THR A 24 -10.18 -3.58 1.97
N VAL A 25 -9.02 -4.19 2.22
CA VAL A 25 -7.74 -3.68 1.72
C VAL A 25 -7.65 -3.86 0.20
N THR A 26 -7.98 -5.05 -0.28
CA THR A 26 -7.92 -5.37 -1.71
C THR A 26 -8.82 -4.46 -2.54
N ALA A 27 -9.95 -4.03 -1.99
CA ALA A 27 -10.88 -3.13 -2.70
C ALA A 27 -10.24 -1.78 -3.08
N LEU A 28 -9.13 -1.40 -2.44
CA LEU A 28 -8.40 -0.16 -2.77
C LEU A 28 -7.46 -0.34 -3.96
N TYR A 29 -7.25 -1.56 -4.43
CA TYR A 29 -6.41 -1.88 -5.58
C TYR A 29 -7.25 -1.97 -6.85
N ALA A 30 -6.71 -1.49 -7.98
CA ALA A 30 -7.36 -1.67 -9.28
C ALA A 30 -7.43 -3.18 -9.61
N ASP A 31 -8.37 -3.56 -10.48
CA ASP A 31 -8.57 -4.97 -10.84
C ASP A 31 -7.33 -5.61 -11.45
N ASN A 32 -6.54 -4.81 -12.19
CA ASN A 32 -5.31 -5.27 -12.83
C ASN A 32 -4.06 -4.81 -12.09
N ALA A 33 -4.18 -4.49 -10.80
CA ALA A 33 -3.07 -4.00 -10.01
C ALA A 33 -1.99 -5.07 -9.83
N VAL A 34 -0.76 -4.60 -9.65
CA VAL A 34 0.39 -5.44 -9.33
C VAL A 34 0.91 -5.04 -7.96
N LEU A 35 1.07 -6.02 -7.08
CA LEU A 35 1.66 -5.85 -5.75
C LEU A 35 2.96 -6.64 -5.69
N LEU A 36 4.06 -5.94 -5.36
CA LEU A 36 5.36 -6.54 -5.10
C LEU A 36 5.62 -6.39 -3.59
N PRO A 37 5.19 -7.38 -2.78
CA PRO A 37 5.20 -7.22 -1.33
C PRO A 37 6.57 -7.48 -0.71
N THR A 38 6.81 -6.86 0.45
CA THR A 38 8.01 -7.12 1.24
C THR A 38 7.99 -8.56 1.78
N VAL A 39 9.14 -9.18 1.84
CA VAL A 39 9.38 -10.53 2.39
C VAL A 39 8.51 -11.62 1.76
N SER A 40 8.13 -11.43 0.51
CA SER A 40 7.45 -12.45 -0.28
C SER A 40 8.09 -12.49 -1.66
N ASN A 41 8.42 -13.69 -2.13
CA ASN A 41 9.01 -13.87 -3.46
C ASN A 41 7.98 -13.82 -4.58
N GLN A 42 6.69 -13.79 -4.21
CA GLN A 42 5.62 -13.88 -5.21
C GLN A 42 5.07 -12.50 -5.52
N VAL A 43 5.14 -12.12 -6.79
CA VAL A 43 4.44 -10.95 -7.31
C VAL A 43 2.95 -11.29 -7.40
N ARG A 44 2.09 -10.37 -6.96
CA ARG A 44 0.64 -10.55 -6.95
C ARG A 44 0.04 -9.75 -8.10
N HIS A 45 -0.75 -10.38 -8.96
CA HIS A 45 -1.17 -9.81 -10.25
C HIS A 45 -2.66 -9.53 -10.37
N ASN A 46 -3.46 -9.91 -9.38
CA ASN A 46 -4.92 -9.74 -9.40
C ASN A 46 -5.46 -9.70 -7.98
N HIS A 47 -6.76 -9.43 -7.84
CA HIS A 47 -7.38 -9.29 -6.53
C HIS A 47 -7.29 -10.56 -5.69
N GLU A 48 -7.44 -11.73 -6.31
CA GLU A 48 -7.34 -13.00 -5.58
C GLU A 48 -5.95 -13.16 -4.95
N GLU A 49 -4.90 -12.91 -5.73
CA GLU A 49 -3.53 -13.02 -5.24
C GLU A 49 -3.19 -11.94 -4.20
N ILE A 50 -3.69 -10.72 -4.41
CA ILE A 50 -3.49 -9.62 -3.45
C ILE A 50 -4.19 -9.94 -2.13
N THR A 51 -5.42 -10.42 -2.18
CA THR A 51 -6.17 -10.83 -0.99
C THR A 51 -5.41 -11.92 -0.22
N ASP A 52 -4.86 -12.90 -0.93
CA ASP A 52 -4.06 -13.97 -0.31
C ASP A 52 -2.88 -13.41 0.49
N TYR A 53 -2.19 -12.42 -0.05
CA TYR A 53 -1.11 -11.76 0.69
C TYR A 53 -1.61 -11.12 1.98
N PHE A 54 -2.73 -10.39 1.92
CA PHE A 54 -3.26 -9.69 3.09
C PHE A 54 -3.86 -10.63 4.13
N VAL A 55 -4.31 -11.82 3.75
CA VAL A 55 -4.71 -12.83 4.74
C VAL A 55 -3.58 -13.08 5.75
N GLY A 56 -2.34 -13.19 5.28
CA GLY A 56 -1.18 -13.37 6.14
C GLY A 56 -0.75 -12.09 6.85
N PHE A 57 -0.67 -10.99 6.10
CA PHE A 57 -0.16 -9.74 6.64
C PHE A 57 -1.02 -9.17 7.76
N LEU A 58 -2.35 -9.24 7.61
CA LEU A 58 -3.27 -8.69 8.62
C LEU A 58 -3.26 -9.48 9.93
N GLN A 59 -2.79 -10.72 9.94
CA GLN A 59 -2.64 -11.49 11.18
C GLN A 59 -1.66 -10.84 12.14
N LYS A 60 -0.77 -9.98 11.63
CA LYS A 60 0.20 -9.26 12.45
C LYS A 60 -0.34 -7.95 13.01
N SER A 61 -1.59 -7.61 12.73
CA SER A 61 -2.23 -6.35 13.14
C SER A 61 -1.37 -5.13 12.79
N PRO A 62 -1.05 -4.91 11.50
CA PRO A 62 -0.14 -3.84 11.10
C PRO A 62 -0.82 -2.48 11.11
N GLN A 63 -0.07 -1.47 11.53
CA GLN A 63 -0.43 -0.06 11.34
C GLN A 63 0.80 0.69 10.87
N GLY A 64 0.64 1.51 9.84
CA GLY A 64 1.75 2.19 9.20
C GLY A 64 1.76 3.69 9.44
N VAL A 65 2.97 4.24 9.38
CA VAL A 65 3.22 5.69 9.37
C VAL A 65 4.16 5.98 8.22
N VAL A 66 3.85 7.00 7.44
CA VAL A 66 4.74 7.47 6.37
C VAL A 66 5.81 8.37 7.01
N ASP A 67 7.07 7.97 6.89
CA ASP A 67 8.21 8.72 7.41
C ASP A 67 8.76 9.70 6.37
N GLU A 68 8.75 9.30 5.11
CA GLU A 68 9.15 10.15 3.98
C GLU A 68 8.21 9.88 2.81
N PHE A 69 7.83 10.95 2.12
CA PHE A 69 6.99 10.83 0.93
C PHE A 69 7.54 11.72 -0.19
N ASN A 70 7.32 11.28 -1.42
CA ASN A 70 7.70 12.01 -2.63
C ASN A 70 6.56 11.84 -3.63
N VAL A 71 5.75 12.88 -3.78
CA VAL A 71 4.57 12.84 -4.64
C VAL A 71 4.91 13.43 -6.00
N ASN A 72 4.53 12.72 -7.06
CA ASN A 72 4.61 13.22 -8.43
C ASN A 72 3.25 13.09 -9.08
N ILE A 73 2.67 14.21 -9.48
CA ILE A 73 1.39 14.24 -10.19
C ILE A 73 1.73 14.17 -11.68
N LEU A 74 1.44 13.02 -12.28
CA LEU A 74 1.82 12.74 -13.67
C LEU A 74 0.78 13.28 -14.66
N SER A 75 -0.48 13.26 -14.26
CA SER A 75 -1.61 13.74 -15.07
C SER A 75 -2.84 13.87 -14.16
N ASP A 76 -3.99 14.19 -14.76
CA ASP A 76 -5.26 14.24 -14.03
C ASP A 76 -5.71 12.87 -13.54
N THR A 77 -5.13 11.79 -14.08
CA THR A 77 -5.56 10.41 -13.80
C THR A 77 -4.49 9.54 -13.18
N HIS A 78 -3.24 10.01 -13.05
CA HIS A 78 -2.13 9.20 -12.54
C HIS A 78 -1.25 10.02 -11.60
N VAL A 79 -0.97 9.45 -10.42
CA VAL A 79 -0.16 10.06 -9.38
C VAL A 79 0.73 8.98 -8.76
N THR A 80 1.98 9.34 -8.45
CA THR A 80 2.87 8.43 -7.71
C THR A 80 3.20 9.01 -6.35
N ASN A 81 3.46 8.13 -5.40
CA ASN A 81 4.07 8.47 -4.12
C ASN A 81 5.09 7.41 -3.78
N SER A 82 6.30 7.83 -3.40
CA SER A 82 7.37 6.91 -3.03
C SER A 82 8.12 7.43 -1.83
N GLY A 83 8.65 6.55 -1.02
CA GLY A 83 9.37 6.96 0.17
C GLY A 83 9.62 5.81 1.14
N ILE A 84 9.44 6.13 2.41
CA ILE A 84 9.68 5.19 3.52
C ILE A 84 8.47 5.21 4.43
N TYR A 85 8.05 4.02 4.87
CA TYR A 85 7.05 3.88 5.92
C TYR A 85 7.53 2.91 6.99
N THR A 86 6.93 3.00 8.16
CA THR A 86 7.23 2.11 9.28
C THR A 86 5.93 1.50 9.76
N PHE A 87 5.90 0.16 9.83
CA PHE A 87 4.77 -0.57 10.40
C PHE A 87 5.07 -0.94 11.84
N THR A 88 4.06 -0.76 12.69
CA THR A 88 4.04 -1.30 14.05
C THR A 88 3.04 -2.45 14.05
N PHE A 89 3.45 -3.60 14.56
CA PHE A 89 2.60 -4.79 14.63
C PHE A 89 1.96 -4.92 16.01
N GLY A 90 0.97 -5.82 16.11
CA GLY A 90 0.23 -6.00 17.34
C GLY A 90 1.08 -6.44 18.55
N ASP A 91 2.23 -7.07 18.30
CA ASP A 91 3.18 -7.46 19.35
C ASP A 91 4.14 -6.34 19.77
N GLY A 92 3.99 -5.14 19.17
CA GLY A 92 4.84 -3.99 19.45
C GLY A 92 6.10 -3.92 18.61
N SER A 93 6.41 -4.93 17.80
CA SER A 93 7.57 -4.89 16.91
C SER A 93 7.33 -3.91 15.77
N LYS A 94 8.42 -3.39 15.20
CA LYS A 94 8.36 -2.42 14.10
C LYS A 94 9.26 -2.84 12.96
N VAL A 95 8.86 -2.47 11.75
CA VAL A 95 9.70 -2.65 10.56
C VAL A 95 9.55 -1.44 9.66
N SER A 96 10.67 -0.92 9.17
CA SER A 96 10.68 0.14 8.17
C SER A 96 10.93 -0.48 6.80
N ALA A 97 10.32 0.11 5.79
CA ALA A 97 10.44 -0.37 4.41
C ALA A 97 10.36 0.80 3.45
N ARG A 98 10.88 0.61 2.24
CA ARG A 98 10.69 1.53 1.13
C ARG A 98 9.42 1.16 0.39
N PHE A 99 8.75 2.16 -0.17
CA PHE A 99 7.53 1.92 -0.92
C PHE A 99 7.48 2.77 -2.18
N SER A 100 6.70 2.29 -3.13
CA SER A 100 6.24 3.05 -4.29
C SER A 100 4.79 2.69 -4.55
N TYR A 101 3.94 3.70 -4.70
CA TYR A 101 2.56 3.56 -5.13
C TYR A 101 2.37 4.29 -6.45
N LEU A 102 1.67 3.66 -7.38
CA LEU A 102 1.09 4.34 -8.54
C LEU A 102 -0.43 4.26 -8.38
N TYR A 103 -1.07 5.42 -8.30
CA TYR A 103 -2.52 5.54 -8.20
C TYR A 103 -3.10 5.92 -9.55
N VAL A 104 -4.27 5.39 -9.85
CA VAL A 104 -5.01 5.69 -11.09
C VAL A 104 -6.43 6.09 -10.72
N ALA A 105 -6.94 7.14 -11.39
CA ALA A 105 -8.33 7.54 -11.23
C ALA A 105 -9.24 6.55 -11.95
N SER A 106 -10.34 6.18 -11.29
CA SER A 106 -11.37 5.30 -11.84
C SER A 106 -12.75 5.89 -11.54
N ASP A 107 -13.79 5.26 -12.07
CA ASP A 107 -15.17 5.69 -11.80
C ASP A 107 -15.53 5.59 -10.33
N ASP A 108 -14.86 4.69 -9.60
CA ASP A 108 -15.07 4.46 -8.17
C ASP A 108 -14.09 5.25 -7.29
N GLY A 109 -13.35 6.19 -7.85
CA GLY A 109 -12.34 6.96 -7.15
C GLY A 109 -10.92 6.50 -7.49
N TRP A 110 -9.95 6.95 -6.71
CA TRP A 110 -8.55 6.60 -6.93
C TRP A 110 -8.28 5.18 -6.44
N LYS A 111 -7.56 4.40 -7.26
CA LYS A 111 -7.17 3.02 -6.94
C LYS A 111 -5.67 2.87 -7.05
N ILE A 112 -5.10 1.90 -6.32
CA ILE A 112 -3.70 1.54 -6.45
C ILE A 112 -3.55 0.64 -7.68
N LEU A 113 -2.75 1.08 -8.65
CA LEU A 113 -2.44 0.29 -9.84
C LEU A 113 -1.17 -0.51 -9.64
N GLN A 114 -0.19 0.05 -8.94
CA GLN A 114 1.07 -0.64 -8.63
C GLN A 114 1.52 -0.26 -7.23
N HIS A 115 1.95 -1.25 -6.47
CA HIS A 115 2.48 -1.05 -5.13
C HIS A 115 3.70 -1.94 -4.95
N HIS A 116 4.84 -1.31 -4.71
CA HIS A 116 6.09 -2.01 -4.41
C HIS A 116 6.50 -1.66 -2.98
N SER A 117 6.83 -2.67 -2.22
CA SER A 117 7.32 -2.52 -0.85
C SER A 117 8.53 -3.42 -0.68
N SER A 118 9.63 -2.87 -0.13
CA SER A 118 10.87 -3.61 0.03
C SER A 118 11.55 -3.25 1.34
N ALA A 119 12.27 -4.22 1.92
CA ALA A 119 13.02 -4.00 3.14
C ALA A 119 14.11 -2.94 2.93
N MET A 120 14.51 -2.28 4.01
CA MET A 120 15.64 -1.35 3.97
C MET A 120 16.91 -2.11 3.61
N PRO A 121 17.88 -1.47 2.89
CA PRO A 121 19.08 -2.16 2.40
C PRO A 121 19.94 -2.80 3.47
N GLU A 122 19.94 -2.24 4.66
CA GLU A 122 20.71 -2.76 5.79
C GLU A 122 20.01 -3.92 6.53
N GLY A 123 18.88 -4.33 6.03
CA GLY A 123 18.08 -5.40 6.61
C GLY A 123 16.99 -4.90 7.51
#